data_668f72476388563010d79f60dcc95f42
#
_entry.id   668f72476388563010d79f60dcc95f42
#
_cell.length_a   1.000
_cell.length_b   1.000
_cell.length_c   1.000
_cell.angle_alpha   90.00
_cell.angle_beta   90.00
_cell.angle_gamma   90.00
#
_symmetry.space_group_name_H-M   'P 1'
#
loop_
_entity.id
_entity.type
_entity.pdbx_description
1 polymer ?
#
loop_
_entity_poly.entity_id
_entity_poly.type
_entity_poly.pdbx_seq_one_letter_code
_entity_poly.pdbx_strand_id
1 'polypeptide(L)'
;MTDIYSLTYEQAEKLLTENGFRATQCINIFRDIYKRRAAGFDEMTLTSADIKALLSDKYFFGKLKIDEILQSVDTSKYLFELSDGCSVETVLMRQKFGKSICISTQSGCNMGCKFCCSGRLRKQRDLTAGEMVSQILAVGGRIVRYKIYKQPCISDKCR
;
A
#
# COMPACT_ATOMS: atom_id res chain seq x y z
N MET A 1 0.52 -3.12 18.01
CA MET A 1 1.45 -2.48 17.06
C MET A 1 0.65 -1.92 15.90
N THR A 2 1.01 -0.76 15.39
CA THR A 2 0.32 -0.06 14.29
C THR A 2 1.15 -0.16 13.01
N ASP A 3 0.50 -0.22 11.85
CA ASP A 3 1.22 -0.18 10.57
C ASP A 3 1.93 1.17 10.40
N ILE A 4 3.23 1.12 10.10
CA ILE A 4 4.07 2.33 9.96
C ILE A 4 3.59 3.25 8.82
N TYR A 5 2.92 2.69 7.82
CA TYR A 5 2.33 3.47 6.73
C TYR A 5 1.11 4.30 7.16
N SER A 6 0.58 4.06 8.36
CA SER A 6 -0.45 4.92 8.98
C SER A 6 0.15 6.08 9.80
N LEU A 7 1.49 6.11 9.99
CA LEU A 7 2.17 7.14 10.77
C LEU A 7 2.12 8.48 10.04
N THR A 8 1.54 9.51 10.67
CA THR A 8 1.55 10.88 10.15
C THR A 8 2.84 11.60 10.53
N TYR A 9 3.15 12.68 9.81
CA TYR A 9 4.33 13.50 10.10
C TYR A 9 4.28 14.07 11.52
N GLU A 10 3.14 14.61 11.94
CA GLU A 10 2.92 15.18 13.28
C GLU A 10 3.08 14.13 14.38
N GLN A 11 2.58 12.90 14.16
CA GLN A 11 2.76 11.79 15.09
C GLN A 11 4.23 11.39 15.22
N ALA A 12 4.97 11.39 14.10
CA ALA A 12 6.40 11.08 14.09
C ALA A 12 7.20 12.17 14.84
N GLU A 13 6.92 13.45 14.60
CA GLU A 13 7.55 14.55 15.33
C GLU A 13 7.31 14.44 16.82
N LYS A 14 6.07 14.25 17.24
CA LYS A 14 5.67 14.08 18.64
C LYS A 14 6.41 12.89 19.26
N LEU A 15 6.40 11.74 18.60
CA LEU A 15 7.07 10.53 19.07
C LEU A 15 8.57 10.77 19.28
N LEU A 16 9.24 11.45 18.36
CA LEU A 16 10.67 11.73 18.43
C LEU A 16 10.97 12.70 19.59
N THR A 17 10.23 13.79 19.70
CA THR A 17 10.45 14.80 20.75
C THR A 17 10.20 14.26 22.15
N GLU A 18 9.17 13.45 22.35
CA GLU A 18 8.86 12.79 23.63
C GLU A 18 9.97 11.80 24.06
N ASN A 19 10.76 11.28 23.11
CA ASN A 19 11.88 10.37 23.39
C ASN A 19 13.26 11.03 23.27
N GLY A 20 13.33 12.37 23.32
CA GLY A 20 14.60 13.11 23.35
C GLY A 20 15.31 13.27 22.00
N PHE A 21 14.65 12.93 20.89
CA PHE A 21 15.19 13.13 19.54
C PHE A 21 14.75 14.48 18.96
N ARG A 22 15.50 14.95 17.95
CA ARG A 22 15.13 16.19 17.24
C ARG A 22 13.96 15.93 16.31
N ALA A 23 12.94 16.79 16.31
CA ALA A 23 11.77 16.71 15.40
C ALA A 23 12.18 16.62 13.92
N THR A 24 13.24 17.34 13.52
CA THR A 24 13.75 17.33 12.14
C THR A 24 14.20 15.96 11.63
N GLN A 25 14.47 15.00 12.52
CA GLN A 25 14.87 13.65 12.13
C GLN A 25 13.71 12.83 11.55
N CYS A 26 12.46 13.26 11.76
CA CYS A 26 11.29 12.59 11.15
C CYS A 26 11.36 12.60 9.62
N ILE A 27 11.99 13.61 9.01
CA ILE A 27 12.16 13.66 7.54
C ILE A 27 12.93 12.43 7.00
N ASN A 28 13.87 11.90 7.78
CA ASN A 28 14.65 10.73 7.40
C ASN A 28 13.79 9.46 7.41
N ILE A 29 12.87 9.34 8.39
CA ILE A 29 11.89 8.25 8.46
C ILE A 29 11.05 8.22 7.19
N PHE A 30 10.47 9.35 6.81
CA PHE A 30 9.60 9.45 5.62
C PHE A 30 10.39 9.29 4.32
N ARG A 31 11.64 9.75 4.27
CA ARG A 31 12.52 9.50 3.12
C ARG A 31 12.86 8.02 2.96
N ASP A 32 13.16 7.31 4.04
CA ASP A 32 13.40 5.87 3.99
C ASP A 32 12.15 5.13 3.52
N ILE A 33 10.99 5.42 4.11
CA ILE A 33 9.73 4.75 3.79
C ILE A 33 9.29 5.04 2.34
N TYR A 34 9.15 6.31 1.95
CA TYR A 34 8.46 6.69 0.72
C TYR A 34 9.40 6.92 -0.48
N LYS A 35 10.59 7.45 -0.25
CA LYS A 35 11.54 7.73 -1.34
C LYS A 35 12.46 6.54 -1.61
N ARG A 36 13.00 5.93 -0.57
CA ARG A 36 13.87 4.76 -0.68
C ARG A 36 13.11 3.44 -0.69
N ARG A 37 11.82 3.48 -0.26
CA ARG A 37 10.90 2.33 -0.23
C ARG A 37 11.41 1.19 0.63
N ALA A 38 11.92 1.52 1.81
CA ALA A 38 12.26 0.53 2.80
C ALA A 38 11.04 -0.35 3.11
N ALA A 39 11.21 -1.65 3.06
CA ALA A 39 10.18 -2.65 3.36
C ALA A 39 10.35 -3.26 4.76
N GLY A 40 11.30 -2.75 5.53
CA GLY A 40 11.62 -3.15 6.89
C GLY A 40 12.54 -2.14 7.56
N PHE A 41 12.64 -2.21 8.88
CA PHE A 41 13.52 -1.30 9.65
C PHE A 41 15.01 -1.45 9.29
N ASP A 42 15.44 -2.65 8.90
CA ASP A 42 16.82 -2.91 8.49
C ASP A 42 17.21 -2.17 7.20
N GLU A 43 16.23 -1.92 6.33
CA GLU A 43 16.44 -1.21 5.07
C GLU A 43 16.44 0.32 5.22
N MET A 44 16.09 0.84 6.40
CA MET A 44 16.08 2.28 6.69
C MET A 44 17.52 2.77 6.94
N THR A 45 18.15 3.38 5.96
CA THR A 45 19.56 3.77 6.02
C THR A 45 19.80 5.21 6.45
N LEU A 46 18.79 6.08 6.36
CA LEU A 46 18.88 7.49 6.80
C LEU A 46 18.48 7.67 8.27
N THR A 47 17.71 6.71 8.80
CA THR A 47 17.20 6.73 10.16
C THR A 47 18.21 6.07 11.10
N SER A 48 18.55 6.71 12.23
CA SER A 48 19.50 6.18 13.21
C SER A 48 18.99 4.89 13.87
N ALA A 49 19.92 4.07 14.39
CA ALA A 49 19.62 2.79 15.03
C ALA A 49 18.64 2.96 16.21
N ASP A 50 18.85 3.99 17.04
CA ASP A 50 18.01 4.24 18.21
C ASP A 50 16.56 4.59 17.82
N ILE A 51 16.39 5.40 16.76
CA ILE A 51 15.06 5.71 16.24
C ILE A 51 14.39 4.47 15.62
N LYS A 52 15.17 3.62 14.91
CA LYS A 52 14.64 2.36 14.37
C LYS A 52 14.17 1.44 15.49
N ALA A 53 14.91 1.32 16.57
CA ALA A 53 14.52 0.56 17.76
C ALA A 53 13.21 1.10 18.36
N LEU A 54 13.14 2.43 18.56
CA LEU A 54 11.90 3.09 19.04
C LEU A 54 10.70 2.83 18.15
N LEU A 55 10.90 2.87 16.82
CA LEU A 55 9.81 2.62 15.86
C LEU A 55 9.39 1.14 15.87
N SER A 56 10.33 0.20 15.94
CA SER A 56 10.03 -1.23 15.91
C SER A 56 9.25 -1.72 17.12
N ASP A 57 9.33 -1.03 18.25
CA ASP A 57 8.52 -1.34 19.44
C ASP A 57 7.03 -1.00 19.26
N LYS A 58 6.73 0.01 18.44
CA LYS A 58 5.36 0.55 18.30
C LYS A 58 4.72 0.23 16.95
N TYR A 59 5.53 0.05 15.91
CA TYR A 59 5.08 -0.08 14.53
C TYR A 59 5.60 -1.37 13.88
N PHE A 60 4.92 -1.76 12.82
CA PHE A 60 5.38 -2.81 11.90
C PHE A 60 5.20 -2.34 10.46
N PHE A 61 5.93 -2.93 9.52
CA PHE A 61 5.72 -2.71 8.10
C PHE A 61 4.62 -3.64 7.61
N GLY A 62 3.45 -3.06 7.29
CA GLY A 62 2.35 -3.78 6.66
C GLY A 62 2.77 -4.34 5.31
N LYS A 63 2.45 -5.60 5.05
CA LYS A 63 2.73 -6.26 3.77
C LYS A 63 1.42 -6.72 3.16
N LEU A 64 1.21 -6.34 1.89
CA LEU A 64 0.13 -6.88 1.08
C LEU A 64 0.66 -8.09 0.31
N LYS A 65 -0.02 -9.20 0.43
CA LYS A 65 0.25 -10.37 -0.41
C LYS A 65 -0.48 -10.17 -1.74
N ILE A 66 0.25 -10.34 -2.85
CA ILE A 66 -0.36 -10.34 -4.17
C ILE A 66 -0.85 -11.75 -4.45
N ASP A 67 -2.15 -11.87 -4.65
CA ASP A 67 -2.80 -13.13 -4.99
C ASP A 67 -2.87 -13.30 -6.51
N GLU A 68 -3.30 -12.25 -7.23
CA GLU A 68 -3.42 -12.30 -8.69
C GLU A 68 -3.03 -10.97 -9.33
N ILE A 69 -2.51 -11.04 -10.56
CA ILE A 69 -2.27 -9.87 -11.41
C ILE A 69 -2.85 -10.14 -12.80
N LEU A 70 -3.84 -9.34 -13.18
CA LEU A 70 -4.39 -9.31 -14.52
C LEU A 70 -3.81 -8.13 -15.29
N GLN A 71 -3.24 -8.39 -16.47
CA GLN A 71 -2.61 -7.33 -17.27
C GLN A 71 -3.26 -7.20 -18.64
N SER A 72 -3.47 -5.97 -19.05
CA SER A 72 -3.81 -5.53 -20.40
C SER A 72 -2.71 -4.60 -20.92
N VAL A 73 -2.87 -4.08 -22.14
CA VAL A 73 -1.89 -3.17 -22.76
C VAL A 73 -1.64 -1.95 -21.87
N ASP A 74 -2.70 -1.29 -21.42
CA ASP A 74 -2.63 -0.02 -20.70
C ASP A 74 -3.06 -0.13 -19.23
N THR A 75 -3.47 -1.32 -18.78
CA THR A 75 -4.03 -1.49 -17.45
C THR A 75 -3.49 -2.75 -16.77
N SER A 76 -3.21 -2.65 -15.48
CA SER A 76 -2.86 -3.80 -14.66
C SER A 76 -3.73 -3.78 -13.40
N LYS A 77 -4.48 -4.84 -13.18
CA LYS A 77 -5.30 -5.04 -11.97
C LYS A 77 -4.57 -6.00 -11.04
N TYR A 78 -4.45 -5.62 -9.80
CA TYR A 78 -3.82 -6.39 -8.73
C TYR A 78 -4.90 -6.79 -7.72
N LEU A 79 -4.95 -8.07 -7.39
CA LEU A 79 -5.71 -8.59 -6.26
C LEU A 79 -4.74 -8.74 -5.09
N PHE A 80 -5.02 -8.06 -3.99
CA PHE A 80 -4.24 -8.15 -2.76
C PHE A 80 -5.03 -8.87 -1.68
N GLU A 81 -4.37 -9.75 -0.96
CA GLU A 81 -4.85 -10.32 0.30
C GLU A 81 -4.33 -9.48 1.46
N LEU A 82 -5.22 -9.06 2.35
CA LEU A 82 -4.93 -8.34 3.58
C LEU A 82 -4.61 -9.33 4.70
N SER A 83 -4.07 -8.83 5.82
CA SER A 83 -3.65 -9.65 6.97
C SER A 83 -4.80 -10.40 7.65
N ASP A 84 -6.03 -9.96 7.48
CA ASP A 84 -7.26 -10.57 8.00
C ASP A 84 -7.94 -11.51 7.01
N GLY A 85 -7.32 -11.79 5.85
CA GLY A 85 -7.86 -12.63 4.78
C GLY A 85 -8.85 -11.93 3.85
N CYS A 86 -9.16 -10.65 4.09
CA CYS A 86 -9.94 -9.85 3.15
C CYS A 86 -9.15 -9.62 1.86
N SER A 87 -9.86 -9.54 0.73
CA SER A 87 -9.25 -9.22 -0.56
C SER A 87 -9.68 -7.85 -1.04
N VAL A 88 -8.73 -7.14 -1.68
CA VAL A 88 -8.97 -5.81 -2.28
C VAL A 88 -8.29 -5.70 -3.64
N GLU A 89 -8.88 -4.91 -4.52
CA GLU A 89 -8.36 -4.68 -5.87
C GLU A 89 -7.71 -3.31 -5.97
N THR A 90 -6.61 -3.25 -6.73
CA THR A 90 -5.94 -2.01 -7.13
C THR A 90 -5.68 -2.03 -8.60
N VAL A 91 -5.96 -0.91 -9.29
CA VAL A 91 -5.81 -0.82 -10.74
C VAL A 91 -4.79 0.26 -11.09
N LEU A 92 -3.74 -0.14 -11.79
CA LEU A 92 -2.78 0.76 -12.42
C LEU A 92 -3.19 1.00 -13.88
N MET A 93 -3.44 2.25 -14.23
CA MET A 93 -3.74 2.68 -15.59
C MET A 93 -2.60 3.51 -16.17
N ARG A 94 -2.19 3.18 -17.38
CA ARG A 94 -1.16 3.92 -18.15
C ARG A 94 -1.86 4.70 -19.24
N GLN A 95 -1.86 6.01 -19.12
CA GLN A 95 -2.52 6.89 -20.06
C GLN A 95 -1.48 7.79 -20.76
N LYS A 96 -1.85 8.42 -21.87
CA LYS A 96 -0.95 9.30 -22.64
C LYS A 96 -0.36 10.44 -21.81
N PHE A 97 -1.11 10.92 -20.81
CA PHE A 97 -0.71 12.02 -19.92
C PHE A 97 -0.04 11.55 -18.61
N GLY A 98 0.12 10.24 -18.39
CA GLY A 98 0.77 9.72 -17.20
C GLY A 98 0.17 8.42 -16.68
N LYS A 99 0.55 8.06 -15.45
CA LYS A 99 0.08 6.85 -14.76
C LYS A 99 -0.85 7.25 -13.63
N SER A 100 -1.98 6.57 -13.50
CA SER A 100 -2.92 6.71 -12.39
C SER A 100 -3.13 5.38 -11.68
N ILE A 101 -3.36 5.43 -10.38
CA ILE A 101 -3.63 4.26 -9.55
C ILE A 101 -5.01 4.47 -8.91
N CYS A 102 -5.90 3.51 -9.13
CA CYS A 102 -7.17 3.42 -8.41
C CYS A 102 -6.99 2.40 -7.29
N ILE A 103 -7.20 2.81 -6.04
CA ILE A 103 -7.05 1.97 -4.85
C ILE A 103 -8.43 1.68 -4.24
N SER A 104 -8.54 0.55 -3.54
CA SER A 104 -9.70 0.27 -2.69
C SER A 104 -9.55 0.97 -1.34
N THR A 105 -10.66 1.48 -0.82
CA THR A 105 -10.76 2.10 0.51
C THR A 105 -11.58 1.27 1.49
N GLN A 106 -12.23 0.22 1.00
CA GLN A 106 -13.02 -0.72 1.79
C GLN A 106 -12.92 -2.12 1.20
N SER A 107 -13.10 -3.15 2.03
CA SER A 107 -13.28 -4.53 1.59
C SER A 107 -14.78 -4.80 1.41
N GLY A 108 -15.19 -5.17 0.18
CA GLY A 108 -16.59 -5.24 -0.23
C GLY A 108 -17.24 -3.86 -0.37
N CYS A 109 -18.56 -3.81 -0.62
CA CYS A 109 -19.26 -2.54 -0.83
C CYS A 109 -20.75 -2.66 -0.43
N ASN A 110 -21.25 -1.65 0.29
CA ASN A 110 -22.68 -1.60 0.68
C ASN A 110 -23.57 -0.82 -0.29
N MET A 111 -23.00 -0.24 -1.35
CA MET A 111 -23.80 0.60 -2.28
C MET A 111 -24.79 -0.21 -3.12
N GLY A 112 -24.58 -1.52 -3.27
CA GLY A 112 -25.52 -2.42 -3.95
C GLY A 112 -25.78 -2.09 -5.42
N CYS A 113 -24.86 -1.42 -6.11
CA CYS A 113 -25.01 -1.06 -7.52
C CYS A 113 -25.16 -2.32 -8.38
N LYS A 114 -26.27 -2.46 -9.11
CA LYS A 114 -26.58 -3.67 -9.90
C LYS A 114 -25.56 -3.98 -10.99
N PHE A 115 -24.87 -2.98 -11.51
CA PHE A 115 -23.86 -3.09 -12.58
C PHE A 115 -22.43 -3.31 -12.06
N CYS A 116 -22.19 -3.26 -10.74
CA CYS A 116 -20.85 -3.29 -10.16
C CYS A 116 -20.58 -4.65 -9.51
N CYS A 117 -19.50 -5.32 -9.91
CA CYS A 117 -19.10 -6.60 -9.30
C CYS A 117 -18.82 -6.46 -7.80
N SER A 118 -18.16 -5.38 -7.38
CA SER A 118 -17.91 -5.09 -5.96
C SER A 118 -19.19 -4.85 -5.16
N GLY A 119 -20.27 -4.40 -5.80
CA GLY A 119 -21.58 -4.24 -5.17
C GLY A 119 -22.26 -5.56 -4.81
N ARG A 120 -21.79 -6.69 -5.35
CA ARG A 120 -22.24 -8.05 -4.99
C ARG A 120 -21.54 -8.59 -3.75
N LEU A 121 -20.41 -7.99 -3.38
CA LEU A 121 -19.63 -8.36 -2.20
C LEU A 121 -20.10 -7.50 -1.03
N ARG A 122 -20.65 -8.16 0.01
CA ARG A 122 -21.04 -7.45 1.23
C ARG A 122 -19.82 -6.75 1.84
N LYS A 123 -19.99 -5.48 2.21
CA LYS A 123 -18.94 -4.72 2.92
C LYS A 123 -18.57 -5.46 4.22
N GLN A 124 -17.30 -5.71 4.39
CA GLN A 124 -16.74 -6.29 5.62
C GLN A 124 -16.23 -5.18 6.55
N ARG A 125 -15.37 -4.29 6.03
CA ARG A 125 -14.83 -3.13 6.78
C ARG A 125 -14.25 -2.06 5.85
N ASP A 126 -13.97 -0.92 6.43
CA ASP A 126 -13.11 0.09 5.80
C ASP A 126 -11.64 -0.29 5.95
N LEU A 127 -10.80 0.14 5.01
CA LEU A 127 -9.35 -0.06 5.10
C LEU A 127 -8.72 1.01 5.98
N THR A 128 -7.63 0.64 6.65
CA THR A 128 -6.79 1.59 7.37
C THR A 128 -5.99 2.46 6.39
N ALA A 129 -5.50 3.61 6.85
CA ALA A 129 -4.62 4.47 6.05
C ALA A 129 -3.37 3.71 5.59
N GLY A 130 -2.78 2.86 6.46
CA GLY A 130 -1.64 2.02 6.12
C GLY A 130 -1.93 1.05 4.99
N GLU A 131 -3.06 0.36 5.01
CA GLU A 131 -3.47 -0.55 3.93
C GLU A 131 -3.70 0.17 2.60
N MET A 132 -4.27 1.40 2.64
CA MET A 132 -4.44 2.22 1.44
C MET A 132 -3.08 2.65 0.85
N VAL A 133 -2.16 3.11 1.69
CA VAL A 133 -0.80 3.50 1.28
C VAL A 133 -0.02 2.30 0.76
N SER A 134 -0.13 1.14 1.42
CA SER A 134 0.53 -0.10 1.01
C SER A 134 0.16 -0.53 -0.40
N GLN A 135 -1.09 -0.34 -0.84
CA GLN A 135 -1.52 -0.60 -2.22
C GLN A 135 -0.72 0.25 -3.21
N ILE A 136 -0.55 1.55 -2.91
CA ILE A 136 0.21 2.47 -3.78
C ILE A 136 1.69 2.06 -3.85
N LEU A 137 2.29 1.75 -2.71
CA LEU A 137 3.69 1.36 -2.63
C LEU A 137 3.97 0.02 -3.33
N ALA A 138 3.08 -0.96 -3.16
CA ALA A 138 3.19 -2.27 -3.80
C ALA A 138 3.12 -2.18 -5.33
N VAL A 139 2.19 -1.38 -5.86
CA VAL A 139 2.05 -1.13 -7.30
C VAL A 139 3.17 -0.23 -7.81
N GLY A 140 3.48 0.87 -7.11
CA GLY A 140 4.51 1.84 -7.47
C GLY A 140 5.92 1.24 -7.54
N GLY A 141 6.26 0.30 -6.66
CA GLY A 141 7.53 -0.46 -6.71
C GLY A 141 7.69 -1.30 -7.97
N ARG A 142 6.58 -1.78 -8.52
CA ARG A 142 6.55 -2.61 -9.73
C ARG A 142 6.61 -1.80 -11.03
N ILE A 143 6.23 -0.54 -11.00
CA ILE A 143 6.37 0.37 -12.16
C ILE A 143 7.83 0.48 -12.61
N VAL A 144 8.79 0.33 -11.71
CA VAL A 144 10.23 0.47 -11.98
C VAL A 144 10.91 -0.87 -12.30
N ARG A 145 10.33 -2.02 -11.92
CA ARG A 145 11.02 -3.33 -11.95
C ARG A 145 10.46 -4.38 -12.91
N TYR A 146 9.35 -4.17 -13.61
CA TYR A 146 8.75 -5.22 -14.43
C TYR A 146 9.02 -5.10 -15.92
N LYS A 147 9.74 -6.11 -16.46
CA LYS A 147 9.60 -6.56 -17.85
C LYS A 147 8.21 -7.18 -17.99
N ILE A 148 7.45 -6.67 -18.94
CA ILE A 148 6.08 -7.08 -19.23
C ILE A 148 6.11 -8.53 -19.73
N TYR A 149 5.58 -9.47 -18.94
CA TYR A 149 5.17 -10.77 -19.48
C TYR A 149 3.76 -10.60 -20.03
N LYS A 150 3.61 -10.77 -21.33
CA LYS A 150 2.31 -10.84 -22.01
C LYS A 150 1.61 -12.12 -21.54
N GLN A 151 0.56 -12.00 -20.73
CA GLN A 151 -0.44 -13.05 -20.59
C GLN A 151 -1.71 -12.64 -21.35
N PRO A 152 -2.36 -13.60 -22.07
CA PRO A 152 -3.59 -13.30 -22.78
C PRO A 152 -4.71 -12.96 -21.83
N CYS A 153 -5.55 -12.01 -22.24
CA CYS A 153 -6.80 -11.66 -21.55
C CYS A 153 -7.64 -12.93 -21.31
N ILE A 154 -7.86 -13.27 -20.05
CA ILE A 154 -8.85 -14.31 -19.72
C ILE A 154 -10.18 -13.58 -19.53
N SER A 155 -10.96 -13.50 -20.62
CA SER A 155 -12.29 -12.86 -20.65
C SER A 155 -13.42 -13.74 -20.08
N ASP A 156 -13.16 -14.92 -19.52
CA ASP A 156 -14.20 -15.94 -19.30
C ASP A 156 -14.56 -16.24 -17.84
N LYS A 157 -14.11 -15.47 -16.85
CA LYS A 157 -14.45 -15.73 -15.44
C LYS A 157 -15.40 -14.73 -14.78
N CYS A 158 -16.05 -13.87 -15.54
CA CYS A 158 -17.15 -13.02 -15.08
C CYS A 158 -18.47 -13.42 -15.74
N ARG A 159 -18.95 -14.63 -15.49
CA ARG A 159 -20.34 -15.03 -15.72
C ARG A 159 -20.96 -15.56 -14.44
#